data_d7972eb28f442c80056f0940c6bf10ab
#
_entry.id   d7972eb28f442c80056f0940c6bf10ab
#
_cell.length_a   1.000
_cell.length_b   1.000
_cell.length_c   1.000
_cell.angle_alpha   90.00
_cell.angle_beta   90.00
_cell.angle_gamma   90.00
#
_symmetry.space_group_name_H-M   'P 1'
#
loop_
_entity.id
_entity.type
_entity.pdbx_description
1 polymer ?
#
loop_
_entity_poly.entity_id
_entity_poly.type
_entity_poly.pdbx_seq_one_letter_code
_entity_poly.pdbx_strand_id
1 'polypeptide(L)'
;EYLNRMNAAERRRIKEMSVKLQLLTEALTRRDLADWRRAWQMAINVDNPNRTRLLNLYTDVDADLHLTGCVQQRMGFVLNKSFKLCDAKGVENPKLTELLEAPWFKEFMRMALESNYYGHSLIELGDVVEVDGRMAYNRVSLIPRTHVIPEYGVIITHENDTWQVGYDYRN
;
A
#
# COMPACT_ATOMS: atom_id res chain seq x y z
N GLU A 1 43.04 0.07 -16.26
CA GLU A 1 43.98 -0.74 -17.10
C GLU A 1 43.30 -1.40 -18.29
N TYR A 2 42.08 -1.92 -18.20
CA TYR A 2 41.38 -2.61 -19.31
C TYR A 2 41.05 -1.67 -20.48
N LEU A 3 40.64 -0.43 -20.23
CA LEU A 3 40.30 0.57 -21.23
C LEU A 3 41.53 1.01 -22.09
N ASN A 4 42.75 0.87 -21.58
CA ASN A 4 43.96 1.26 -22.28
C ASN A 4 44.42 0.22 -23.34
N ARG A 5 43.91 -1.02 -23.30
CA ARG A 5 44.23 -2.09 -24.25
C ARG A 5 43.26 -2.18 -25.42
N MET A 6 42.20 -1.39 -25.42
CA MET A 6 41.18 -1.43 -26.48
C MET A 6 41.59 -0.58 -27.67
N ASN A 7 41.28 -1.07 -28.88
CA ASN A 7 41.50 -0.32 -30.11
C ASN A 7 40.49 0.85 -30.26
N ALA A 8 40.77 1.79 -31.17
CA ALA A 8 39.97 2.99 -31.37
C ALA A 8 38.50 2.68 -31.78
N ALA A 9 38.25 1.60 -32.51
CA ALA A 9 36.93 1.18 -32.96
C ALA A 9 36.10 0.61 -31.79
N GLU A 10 36.73 -0.14 -30.89
CA GLU A 10 36.07 -0.64 -29.66
C GLU A 10 35.70 0.47 -28.69
N ARG A 11 36.60 1.45 -28.49
CA ARG A 11 36.31 2.63 -27.67
C ARG A 11 35.12 3.44 -28.21
N ARG A 12 35.04 3.58 -29.55
CA ARG A 12 33.94 4.27 -30.21
C ARG A 12 32.61 3.55 -29.98
N ARG A 13 32.58 2.20 -30.15
CA ARG A 13 31.39 1.37 -29.90
C ARG A 13 30.91 1.46 -28.47
N ILE A 14 31.82 1.43 -27.49
CA ILE A 14 31.44 1.56 -26.07
C ILE A 14 30.86 2.94 -25.79
N LYS A 15 31.44 4.00 -26.36
CA LYS A 15 30.93 5.37 -26.21
C LYS A 15 29.54 5.51 -26.83
N GLU A 16 29.32 4.96 -28.03
CA GLU A 16 28.00 4.97 -28.69
C GLU A 16 26.97 4.18 -27.92
N MET A 17 27.33 3.01 -27.36
CA MET A 17 26.45 2.23 -26.47
C MET A 17 26.11 2.97 -25.17
N SER A 18 27.09 3.62 -24.55
CA SER A 18 26.89 4.40 -23.32
C SER A 18 25.93 5.55 -23.54
N VAL A 19 26.07 6.31 -24.63
CA VAL A 19 25.14 7.39 -25.00
C VAL A 19 23.74 6.84 -25.27
N LYS A 20 23.63 5.69 -25.95
CA LYS A 20 22.33 5.07 -26.23
C LYS A 20 21.63 4.58 -24.94
N LEU A 21 22.39 4.04 -23.99
CA LEU A 21 21.88 3.65 -22.67
C LEU A 21 21.39 4.86 -21.88
N GLN A 22 22.16 5.97 -21.87
CA GLN A 22 21.75 7.21 -21.19
C GLN A 22 20.44 7.78 -21.77
N LEU A 23 20.32 7.85 -23.10
CA LEU A 23 19.11 8.31 -23.78
C LEU A 23 17.89 7.43 -23.48
N LEU A 24 18.08 6.10 -23.41
CA LEU A 24 17.04 5.15 -23.03
C LEU A 24 16.61 5.37 -21.57
N THR A 25 17.55 5.53 -20.65
CA THR A 25 17.28 5.78 -19.23
C THR A 25 16.52 7.10 -19.04
N GLU A 26 16.94 8.18 -19.70
CA GLU A 26 16.24 9.47 -19.66
C GLU A 26 14.83 9.39 -20.24
N ALA A 27 14.63 8.65 -21.33
CA ALA A 27 13.32 8.46 -21.94
C ALA A 27 12.37 7.67 -21.02
N LEU A 28 12.86 6.63 -20.36
CA LEU A 28 12.11 5.85 -19.36
C LEU A 28 11.73 6.73 -18.17
N THR A 29 12.69 7.46 -17.59
CA THR A 29 12.43 8.34 -16.43
C THR A 29 11.39 9.42 -16.74
N ARG A 30 11.43 10.03 -17.94
CA ARG A 30 10.41 11.02 -18.37
C ARG A 30 9.02 10.39 -18.52
N ARG A 31 8.97 9.16 -19.03
CA ARG A 31 7.72 8.42 -19.19
C ARG A 31 7.11 8.11 -17.84
N ASP A 32 7.92 7.66 -16.89
CA ASP A 32 7.50 7.35 -15.54
C ASP A 32 6.89 8.56 -14.84
N LEU A 33 7.52 9.74 -14.93
CA LEU A 33 6.99 10.98 -14.35
C LEU A 33 5.65 11.40 -14.98
N ALA A 34 5.46 11.19 -16.28
CA ALA A 34 4.20 11.48 -16.96
C ALA A 34 3.10 10.52 -16.48
N ASP A 35 3.42 9.26 -16.30
CA ASP A 35 2.49 8.24 -15.80
C ASP A 35 2.09 8.49 -14.35
N TRP A 36 3.02 8.88 -13.48
CA TRP A 36 2.73 9.32 -12.11
C TRP A 36 1.77 10.51 -12.08
N ARG A 37 2.03 11.54 -12.89
CA ARG A 37 1.15 12.72 -12.96
C ARG A 37 -0.25 12.37 -13.40
N ARG A 38 -0.40 11.52 -14.42
CA ARG A 38 -1.72 11.07 -14.90
C ARG A 38 -2.44 10.25 -13.82
N ALA A 39 -1.76 9.31 -13.20
CA ALA A 39 -2.31 8.48 -12.13
C ALA A 39 -2.80 9.34 -10.96
N TRP A 40 -2.00 10.33 -10.57
CA TRP A 40 -2.37 11.27 -9.53
C TRP A 40 -3.59 12.13 -9.92
N GLN A 41 -3.61 12.67 -11.14
CA GLN A 41 -4.75 13.46 -11.65
C GLN A 41 -6.05 12.64 -11.67
N MET A 42 -5.98 11.37 -12.06
CA MET A 42 -7.14 10.48 -12.02
C MET A 42 -7.60 10.20 -10.57
N ALA A 43 -6.66 10.04 -9.66
CA ALA A 43 -6.96 9.75 -8.26
C ALA A 43 -7.64 10.92 -7.53
N ILE A 44 -7.29 12.18 -7.89
CA ILE A 44 -7.86 13.39 -7.28
C ILE A 44 -9.03 14.00 -8.07
N ASN A 45 -9.50 13.34 -9.12
CA ASN A 45 -10.65 13.83 -9.90
C ASN A 45 -11.89 13.89 -8.99
N VAL A 46 -12.50 15.09 -8.90
CA VAL A 46 -13.64 15.32 -8.00
C VAL A 46 -14.90 14.59 -8.48
N ASP A 47 -15.13 14.52 -9.80
CA ASP A 47 -16.34 13.94 -10.34
C ASP A 47 -16.31 12.39 -10.34
N ASN A 48 -15.14 11.83 -10.63
CA ASN A 48 -14.93 10.37 -10.68
C ASN A 48 -13.50 10.01 -10.27
N PRO A 49 -13.21 9.96 -8.96
CA PRO A 49 -11.89 9.58 -8.47
C PRO A 49 -11.62 8.11 -8.80
N ASN A 50 -10.47 7.85 -9.47
CA ASN A 50 -10.01 6.50 -9.76
C ASN A 50 -8.54 6.36 -9.33
N ARG A 51 -8.31 5.54 -8.32
CA ARG A 51 -6.99 5.32 -7.71
C ARG A 51 -6.26 4.09 -8.24
N THR A 52 -6.90 3.28 -9.06
CA THR A 52 -6.35 2.01 -9.55
C THR A 52 -4.95 2.18 -10.15
N ARG A 53 -4.80 3.14 -11.05
CA ARG A 53 -3.50 3.38 -11.69
C ARG A 53 -2.42 3.84 -10.70
N LEU A 54 -2.78 4.67 -9.73
CA LEU A 54 -1.86 5.14 -8.68
C LEU A 54 -1.45 3.99 -7.77
N LEU A 55 -2.39 3.12 -7.38
CA LEU A 55 -2.13 1.95 -6.55
C LEU A 55 -1.24 0.94 -7.26
N ASN A 56 -1.42 0.74 -8.57
CA ASN A 56 -0.54 -0.12 -9.37
C ASN A 56 0.90 0.42 -9.40
N LEU A 57 1.07 1.75 -9.55
CA LEU A 57 2.40 2.36 -9.44
C LEU A 57 3.02 2.18 -8.04
N TYR A 58 2.24 2.23 -6.97
CA TYR A 58 2.74 1.93 -5.62
C TYR A 58 3.18 0.47 -5.49
N THR A 59 2.43 -0.46 -6.09
CA THR A 59 2.82 -1.88 -6.13
C THR A 59 4.12 -2.09 -6.90
N ASP A 60 4.34 -1.37 -8.01
CA ASP A 60 5.60 -1.41 -8.76
C ASP A 60 6.77 -0.89 -7.91
N VAL A 61 6.54 0.16 -7.13
CA VAL A 61 7.56 0.72 -6.21
C VAL A 61 7.84 -0.23 -5.05
N ASP A 62 6.86 -0.99 -4.58
CA ASP A 62 7.04 -2.02 -3.54
C ASP A 62 7.93 -3.20 -4.01
N ALA A 63 8.20 -3.33 -5.30
CA ALA A 63 9.20 -4.28 -5.81
C ALA A 63 10.64 -3.92 -5.40
N ASP A 64 10.90 -2.69 -4.95
CA ASP A 64 12.18 -2.29 -4.35
C ASP A 64 12.33 -2.92 -2.97
N LEU A 65 13.21 -3.92 -2.88
CA LEU A 65 13.47 -4.67 -1.64
C LEU A 65 13.97 -3.80 -0.48
N HIS A 66 14.71 -2.72 -0.78
CA HIS A 66 15.20 -1.82 0.27
C HIS A 66 14.06 -1.01 0.86
N LEU A 67 13.22 -0.42 0.03
CA LEU A 67 12.03 0.32 0.46
C LEU A 67 11.09 -0.58 1.26
N THR A 68 10.76 -1.74 0.73
CA THR A 68 9.91 -2.74 1.41
C THR A 68 10.48 -3.14 2.76
N GLY A 69 11.80 -3.36 2.85
CA GLY A 69 12.49 -3.64 4.11
C GLY A 69 12.32 -2.50 5.13
N CYS A 70 12.49 -1.25 4.71
CA CYS A 70 12.29 -0.07 5.57
C CYS A 70 10.84 0.04 6.07
N VAL A 71 9.87 -0.19 5.18
CA VAL A 71 8.43 -0.18 5.51
C VAL A 71 8.11 -1.26 6.54
N GLN A 72 8.53 -2.50 6.29
CA GLN A 72 8.30 -3.64 7.19
C GLN A 72 8.95 -3.43 8.56
N GLN A 73 10.15 -2.85 8.60
CA GLN A 73 10.82 -2.53 9.86
C GLN A 73 10.02 -1.50 10.66
N ARG A 74 9.53 -0.42 10.04
CA ARG A 74 8.70 0.59 10.73
C ARG A 74 7.40 0.00 11.25
N MET A 75 6.71 -0.81 10.45
CA MET A 75 5.50 -1.51 10.88
C MET A 75 5.81 -2.47 12.03
N GLY A 76 6.91 -3.21 11.96
CA GLY A 76 7.36 -4.12 13.01
C GLY A 76 7.58 -3.44 14.36
N PHE A 77 8.09 -2.22 14.38
CA PHE A 77 8.22 -1.44 15.63
C PHE A 77 6.88 -1.17 16.30
N VAL A 78 5.81 -0.95 15.54
CA VAL A 78 4.47 -0.75 16.08
C VAL A 78 3.84 -2.09 16.49
N LEU A 79 3.90 -3.09 15.60
CA LEU A 79 3.28 -4.41 15.82
C LEU A 79 3.87 -5.19 17.00
N ASN A 80 5.10 -4.87 17.38
CA ASN A 80 5.77 -5.49 18.54
C ASN A 80 5.49 -4.74 19.85
N LYS A 81 4.68 -3.69 19.85
CA LYS A 81 4.24 -3.01 21.09
C LYS A 81 3.00 -3.71 21.65
N SER A 82 2.92 -3.77 22.98
CA SER A 82 1.69 -4.14 23.65
C SER A 82 0.69 -3.00 23.60
N PHE A 83 -0.55 -3.32 23.33
CA PHE A 83 -1.67 -2.37 23.34
C PHE A 83 -2.52 -2.59 24.57
N LYS A 84 -3.05 -1.50 25.14
CA LYS A 84 -3.92 -1.52 26.30
C LYS A 84 -5.16 -0.70 26.03
N LEU A 85 -6.31 -1.22 26.38
CA LEU A 85 -7.56 -0.47 26.37
C LEU A 85 -7.77 0.16 27.73
N CYS A 86 -7.88 1.49 27.73
CA CYS A 86 -8.11 2.29 28.93
C CYS A 86 -9.43 3.07 28.80
N ASP A 87 -10.03 3.36 29.94
CA ASP A 87 -11.16 4.28 30.00
C ASP A 87 -10.72 5.75 29.75
N ALA A 88 -11.67 6.67 29.72
CA ALA A 88 -11.40 8.11 29.54
C ALA A 88 -10.50 8.73 30.63
N LYS A 89 -10.30 8.03 31.75
CA LYS A 89 -9.43 8.45 32.88
C LYS A 89 -8.05 7.80 32.81
N GLY A 90 -7.79 6.97 31.78
CA GLY A 90 -6.52 6.24 31.62
C GLY A 90 -6.40 4.97 32.44
N VAL A 91 -7.49 4.50 33.07
CA VAL A 91 -7.50 3.25 33.83
C VAL A 91 -7.67 2.07 32.86
N GLU A 92 -6.73 1.12 32.90
CA GLU A 92 -6.74 -0.06 32.05
C GLU A 92 -7.95 -0.97 32.36
N ASN A 93 -8.60 -1.46 31.29
CA ASN A 93 -9.60 -2.50 31.38
C ASN A 93 -8.95 -3.84 30.95
N PRO A 94 -8.59 -4.72 31.91
CA PRO A 94 -7.85 -5.94 31.58
C PRO A 94 -8.64 -6.87 30.65
N LYS A 95 -9.96 -7.00 30.83
CA LYS A 95 -10.81 -7.87 30.00
C LYS A 95 -10.85 -7.42 28.54
N LEU A 96 -10.89 -6.10 28.30
CA LEU A 96 -10.87 -5.56 26.95
C LEU A 96 -9.47 -5.56 26.36
N THR A 97 -8.42 -5.35 27.18
CA THR A 97 -7.02 -5.45 26.77
C THR A 97 -6.71 -6.87 26.26
N GLU A 98 -7.24 -7.90 26.91
CA GLU A 98 -7.07 -9.29 26.50
C GLU A 98 -7.58 -9.60 25.09
N LEU A 99 -8.61 -8.88 24.60
CA LEU A 99 -9.08 -8.99 23.21
C LEU A 99 -8.03 -8.55 22.20
N LEU A 100 -7.16 -7.63 22.56
CA LEU A 100 -6.09 -7.12 21.67
C LEU A 100 -4.87 -8.05 21.62
N GLU A 101 -4.79 -9.04 22.47
CA GLU A 101 -3.73 -10.07 22.44
C GLU A 101 -4.03 -11.18 21.44
N ALA A 102 -5.27 -11.27 20.95
CA ALA A 102 -5.68 -12.29 20.00
C ALA A 102 -5.03 -12.06 18.60
N PRO A 103 -4.78 -13.15 17.83
CA PRO A 103 -4.12 -13.07 16.52
C PRO A 103 -4.82 -12.13 15.51
N TRP A 104 -6.16 -12.04 15.56
CA TRP A 104 -6.94 -11.18 14.68
C TRP A 104 -6.53 -9.71 14.79
N PHE A 105 -6.20 -9.23 15.99
CA PHE A 105 -5.84 -7.83 16.21
C PHE A 105 -4.50 -7.47 15.57
N LYS A 106 -3.53 -8.38 15.62
CA LYS A 106 -2.23 -8.19 14.97
C LYS A 106 -2.39 -8.09 13.46
N GLU A 107 -3.24 -8.93 12.87
CA GLU A 107 -3.55 -8.90 11.44
C GLU A 107 -4.29 -7.62 11.06
N PHE A 108 -5.29 -7.22 11.85
CA PHE A 108 -5.97 -5.94 11.69
C PHE A 108 -5.00 -4.77 11.72
N MET A 109 -4.12 -4.72 12.72
CA MET A 109 -3.13 -3.65 12.85
C MET A 109 -2.16 -3.60 11.68
N ARG A 110 -1.74 -4.75 11.14
CA ARG A 110 -0.89 -4.82 9.96
C ARG A 110 -1.59 -4.14 8.76
N MET A 111 -2.82 -4.53 8.48
CA MET A 111 -3.62 -3.95 7.39
C MET A 111 -3.91 -2.45 7.59
N ALA A 112 -4.17 -2.05 8.82
CA ALA A 112 -4.39 -0.64 9.17
C ALA A 112 -3.13 0.21 8.96
N LEU A 113 -1.95 -0.29 9.34
CA LEU A 113 -0.68 0.40 9.16
C LEU A 113 -0.30 0.59 7.69
N GLU A 114 -0.69 -0.34 6.81
CA GLU A 114 -0.49 -0.22 5.37
C GLU A 114 -1.19 1.02 4.78
N SER A 115 -2.24 1.56 5.44
CA SER A 115 -2.90 2.78 4.98
C SER A 115 -1.97 4.00 4.92
N ASN A 116 -0.89 4.01 5.70
CA ASN A 116 0.12 5.06 5.64
C ASN A 116 0.89 5.10 4.31
N TYR A 117 0.93 3.99 3.59
CA TYR A 117 1.63 3.86 2.31
C TYR A 117 0.67 3.95 1.13
N TYR A 118 -0.49 3.31 1.24
CA TYR A 118 -1.48 3.24 0.16
C TYR A 118 -2.59 4.30 0.27
N GLY A 119 -2.58 5.10 1.35
CA GLY A 119 -3.52 6.19 1.59
C GLY A 119 -4.83 5.77 2.23
N HIS A 120 -5.22 4.49 2.16
CA HIS A 120 -6.40 3.94 2.83
C HIS A 120 -6.30 2.42 3.02
N SER A 121 -7.08 1.91 3.97
CA SER A 121 -7.35 0.48 4.15
C SER A 121 -8.78 0.33 4.63
N LEU A 122 -9.60 -0.34 3.85
CA LEU A 122 -10.94 -0.77 4.26
C LEU A 122 -10.85 -2.22 4.68
N ILE A 123 -11.15 -2.48 5.96
CA ILE A 123 -10.98 -3.80 6.56
C ILE A 123 -12.35 -4.34 6.93
N GLU A 124 -12.68 -5.49 6.39
CA GLU A 124 -13.87 -6.25 6.75
C GLU A 124 -13.57 -7.09 7.99
N LEU A 125 -14.41 -6.96 9.00
CA LEU A 125 -14.41 -7.81 10.18
C LEU A 125 -15.53 -8.84 10.03
N GLY A 126 -15.23 -10.11 10.23
CA GLY A 126 -16.21 -11.20 10.22
C GLY A 126 -17.02 -11.23 11.51
N ASP A 127 -17.63 -12.39 11.76
CA ASP A 127 -18.44 -12.58 12.96
C ASP A 127 -17.59 -12.64 14.22
N VAL A 128 -18.18 -12.20 15.32
CA VAL A 128 -17.59 -12.36 16.64
C VAL A 128 -17.84 -13.79 17.13
N VAL A 129 -16.77 -14.49 17.44
CA VAL A 129 -16.78 -15.87 17.91
C VAL A 129 -16.02 -16.00 19.21
N GLU A 130 -16.34 -17.03 19.98
CA GLU A 130 -15.56 -17.37 21.19
C GLU A 130 -14.50 -18.44 20.83
N VAL A 131 -13.24 -18.14 21.10
CA VAL A 131 -12.12 -19.04 20.90
C VAL A 131 -11.35 -19.12 22.22
N ASP A 132 -11.25 -20.32 22.79
CA ASP A 132 -10.56 -20.58 24.07
C ASP A 132 -11.04 -19.67 25.22
N GLY A 133 -12.35 -19.42 25.30
CA GLY A 133 -12.95 -18.55 26.32
C GLY A 133 -12.77 -17.04 26.09
N ARG A 134 -12.27 -16.65 24.92
CA ARG A 134 -12.07 -15.25 24.53
C ARG A 134 -12.88 -14.89 23.28
N MET A 135 -13.41 -13.70 23.29
CA MET A 135 -14.09 -13.16 22.10
C MET A 135 -13.06 -12.76 21.05
N ALA A 136 -13.26 -13.14 19.82
CA ALA A 136 -12.39 -12.80 18.70
C ALA A 136 -13.21 -12.64 17.41
N TYR A 137 -12.66 -11.96 16.41
CA TYR A 137 -13.22 -12.02 15.06
C TYR A 137 -12.72 -13.28 14.35
N ASN A 138 -13.63 -14.03 13.73
CA ASN A 138 -13.31 -15.25 13.00
C ASN A 138 -12.53 -14.95 11.70
N ARG A 139 -12.69 -13.74 11.16
CA ARG A 139 -12.03 -13.29 9.94
C ARG A 139 -11.72 -11.81 10.02
N VAL A 140 -10.54 -11.43 9.51
CA VAL A 140 -10.15 -10.06 9.25
C VAL A 140 -9.58 -10.05 7.84
N SER A 141 -10.18 -9.28 6.93
CA SER A 141 -9.77 -9.23 5.53
C SER A 141 -9.73 -7.81 4.99
N LEU A 142 -8.72 -7.54 4.19
CA LEU A 142 -8.60 -6.27 3.48
C LEU A 142 -9.45 -6.31 2.21
N ILE A 143 -10.34 -5.35 2.06
CA ILE A 143 -11.03 -5.14 0.78
C ILE A 143 -9.99 -4.62 -0.22
N PRO A 144 -9.90 -5.19 -1.44
CA PRO A 144 -8.93 -4.74 -2.44
C PRO A 144 -9.02 -3.22 -2.65
N ARG A 145 -7.92 -2.54 -2.48
CA ARG A 145 -7.88 -1.06 -2.49
C ARG A 145 -8.33 -0.45 -3.81
N THR A 146 -8.15 -1.17 -4.92
CA THR A 146 -8.60 -0.77 -6.25
C THR A 146 -10.13 -0.72 -6.38
N HIS A 147 -10.83 -1.42 -5.49
CA HIS A 147 -12.29 -1.46 -5.44
C HIS A 147 -12.90 -0.46 -4.44
N VAL A 148 -12.08 0.31 -3.74
CA VAL A 148 -12.56 1.26 -2.72
C VAL A 148 -12.40 2.69 -3.21
N ILE A 149 -13.48 3.46 -3.14
CA ILE A 149 -13.48 4.90 -3.40
C ILE A 149 -13.75 5.61 -2.07
N PRO A 150 -12.69 5.90 -1.31
CA PRO A 150 -12.83 6.41 0.08
C PRO A 150 -13.45 7.80 0.14
N GLU A 151 -13.32 8.63 -0.90
CA GLU A 151 -13.91 9.95 -1.01
C GLU A 151 -15.43 9.91 -0.90
N TYR A 152 -16.04 8.88 -1.48
CA TYR A 152 -17.48 8.66 -1.48
C TYR A 152 -17.94 7.59 -0.48
N GLY A 153 -17.01 6.85 0.13
CA GLY A 153 -17.34 5.76 1.05
C GLY A 153 -17.98 4.57 0.36
N VAL A 154 -17.51 4.22 -0.85
CA VAL A 154 -18.15 3.25 -1.73
C VAL A 154 -17.18 2.14 -2.13
N ILE A 155 -17.71 0.92 -2.22
CA ILE A 155 -17.03 -0.25 -2.83
C ILE A 155 -17.62 -0.47 -4.21
N ILE A 156 -16.75 -0.60 -5.23
CA ILE A 156 -17.13 -0.88 -6.62
C ILE A 156 -16.82 -2.33 -7.00
N THR A 157 -17.61 -2.89 -7.91
CA THR A 157 -17.44 -4.28 -8.35
C THR A 157 -16.28 -4.42 -9.33
N HIS A 158 -16.13 -3.47 -10.25
CA HIS A 158 -15.03 -3.45 -11.21
C HIS A 158 -14.19 -2.18 -11.04
N GLU A 159 -12.88 -2.30 -11.20
CA GLU A 159 -11.91 -1.21 -10.98
C GLU A 159 -12.15 0.07 -11.81
N ASN A 160 -12.93 -0.04 -12.89
CA ASN A 160 -13.28 1.09 -13.77
C ASN A 160 -14.70 1.62 -13.55
N ASP A 161 -15.44 1.05 -12.59
CA ASP A 161 -16.78 1.53 -12.27
C ASP A 161 -16.73 2.92 -11.64
N THR A 162 -17.81 3.66 -11.78
CA THR A 162 -17.97 4.95 -11.10
C THR A 162 -18.56 4.74 -9.71
N TRP A 163 -18.36 5.71 -8.80
CA TRP A 163 -18.89 5.64 -7.44
C TRP A 163 -20.42 5.49 -7.38
N GLN A 164 -21.15 5.92 -8.42
CA GLN A 164 -22.64 5.89 -8.46
C GLN A 164 -23.21 4.46 -8.52
N VAL A 165 -22.45 3.48 -9.02
CA VAL A 165 -22.90 2.10 -9.14
C VAL A 165 -22.37 1.22 -8.00
N GLY A 166 -21.61 1.80 -7.08
CA GLY A 166 -21.00 1.08 -5.98
C GLY A 166 -21.93 0.90 -4.78
N TYR A 167 -21.48 0.08 -3.83
CA TYR A 167 -22.13 -0.14 -2.54
C TYR A 167 -21.57 0.83 -1.50
N ASP A 168 -22.44 1.62 -0.83
CA ASP A 168 -22.02 2.50 0.26
C ASP A 168 -21.81 1.67 1.53
N TYR A 169 -20.58 1.62 2.03
CA TYR A 169 -20.21 0.84 3.21
C TYR A 169 -20.37 1.59 4.53
N ARG A 170 -20.88 2.82 4.50
CA ARG A 170 -21.12 3.66 5.70
C ARG A 170 -22.54 3.48 6.25
N ASN A 171 -23.43 2.81 5.51
CA ASN A 171 -24.84 2.59 5.86
C ASN A 171 -25.08 1.17 6.36
#